data_8f8a2c950ed39228e001afd478834e8d
#
_entry.id   8f8a2c950ed39228e001afd478834e8d
#
_cell.length_a   1.000
_cell.length_b   1.000
_cell.length_c   1.000
_cell.angle_alpha   90.00
_cell.angle_beta   90.00
_cell.angle_gamma   90.00
#
_symmetry.space_group_name_H-M   'P 1'
#
loop_
_entity.id
_entity.type
_entity.pdbx_description
1 polymer ?
#
loop_
_entity_poly.entity_id
_entity_poly.type
_entity_poly.pdbx_seq_one_letter_code
_entity_poly.pdbx_strand_id
1 'polypeptide(L)'
;TYSLLTDLYGAVPYSQAVSGAAVEPVYTPSYDNMESIYAGILADLKLANQKLSLDGPDVSGDILYNGDILKWKKFANSLTLRLANRQAAKKPAESKAIMAEILGSPDTYPIFSGNEDNAMLIHTATRPSNNTWNEVMVVGGRTDWNISKTFADLLNDTSDPRIAAIATEVNGGYSGVPNGLPDAIATTYLASSSTLAGRFSAADAPSVIMTVSELNFILAEAVLDGDISGDADAYFKKGLEASFDYYGLTMPADFIESLGTLDRETVLT
;
A
#
# COMPACT_ATOMS: atom_id res chain seq x y z
N THR A 1 -7.55 4.70 -6.66
CA THR A 1 -7.37 6.13 -7.03
C THR A 1 -8.35 7.02 -6.27
N TYR A 2 -9.67 6.80 -6.37
CA TYR A 2 -10.67 7.67 -5.72
C TYR A 2 -10.60 7.66 -4.19
N SER A 3 -10.25 6.55 -3.54
CA SER A 3 -10.05 6.52 -2.09
C SER A 3 -8.94 7.49 -1.66
N LEU A 4 -7.78 7.45 -2.33
CA LEU A 4 -6.68 8.38 -2.07
C LEU A 4 -7.08 9.83 -2.38
N LEU A 5 -7.83 10.06 -3.47
CA LEU A 5 -8.24 11.40 -3.86
C LEU A 5 -9.17 12.02 -2.80
N THR A 6 -10.18 11.26 -2.35
CA THR A 6 -11.11 11.74 -1.31
C THR A 6 -10.43 11.84 0.06
N ASP A 7 -9.47 10.96 0.39
CA ASP A 7 -8.68 11.06 1.63
C ASP A 7 -7.85 12.35 1.68
N LEU A 8 -7.33 12.81 0.53
CA LEU A 8 -6.51 14.03 0.45
C LEU A 8 -7.35 15.31 0.39
N TYR A 9 -8.47 15.29 -0.31
CA TYR A 9 -9.22 16.51 -0.65
C TYR A 9 -10.65 16.56 -0.07
N GLY A 10 -11.10 15.49 0.58
CA GLY A 10 -12.48 15.40 1.07
C GLY A 10 -13.49 15.15 -0.06
N ALA A 11 -14.44 16.07 -0.23
CA ALA A 11 -15.42 15.99 -1.31
C ALA A 11 -14.75 16.21 -2.67
N VAL A 12 -15.03 15.31 -3.63
CA VAL A 12 -14.53 15.38 -5.01
C VAL A 12 -15.61 14.89 -5.98
N PRO A 13 -15.55 15.26 -7.27
CA PRO A 13 -16.46 14.70 -8.27
C PRO A 13 -16.24 13.18 -8.40
N TYR A 14 -17.31 12.40 -8.16
CA TYR A 14 -17.30 10.92 -8.27
C TYR A 14 -18.46 10.42 -9.12
N SER A 15 -19.71 10.66 -8.69
CA SER A 15 -20.91 10.12 -9.36
C SER A 15 -21.11 10.66 -10.78
N GLN A 16 -20.67 11.88 -11.05
CA GLN A 16 -20.72 12.53 -12.36
C GLN A 16 -19.34 12.67 -13.01
N ALA A 17 -18.29 12.02 -12.44
CA ALA A 17 -16.95 12.08 -13.02
C ALA A 17 -16.92 11.40 -14.40
N VAL A 18 -16.04 11.88 -15.29
CA VAL A 18 -15.82 11.32 -16.64
C VAL A 18 -17.05 11.34 -17.54
N SER A 19 -18.09 12.11 -17.20
CA SER A 19 -19.34 12.19 -17.96
C SER A 19 -19.27 13.18 -19.14
N GLY A 20 -18.12 13.79 -19.43
CA GLY A 20 -17.97 14.73 -20.54
C GLY A 20 -18.15 14.12 -21.95
N ALA A 21 -18.01 12.79 -22.08
CA ALA A 21 -18.23 12.06 -23.32
C ALA A 21 -19.61 11.36 -23.39
N ALA A 22 -20.48 11.56 -22.39
CA ALA A 22 -21.82 11.00 -22.38
C ALA A 22 -22.74 11.64 -23.43
N VAL A 23 -23.88 10.99 -23.73
CA VAL A 23 -24.90 11.55 -24.66
C VAL A 23 -25.41 12.91 -24.19
N GLU A 24 -25.54 13.06 -22.84
CA GLU A 24 -25.80 14.34 -22.19
C GLU A 24 -24.56 14.68 -21.34
N PRO A 25 -23.59 15.44 -21.89
CA PRO A 25 -22.31 15.65 -21.23
C PRO A 25 -22.43 16.56 -20.01
N VAL A 26 -21.77 16.18 -18.91
CA VAL A 26 -21.63 17.00 -17.71
C VAL A 26 -20.22 17.56 -17.67
N TYR A 27 -20.09 18.87 -17.92
CA TYR A 27 -18.80 19.58 -17.89
C TYR A 27 -18.48 20.20 -16.51
N THR A 28 -19.49 20.32 -15.66
CA THR A 28 -19.38 20.86 -14.29
C THR A 28 -19.96 19.85 -13.31
N PRO A 29 -19.25 18.72 -13.04
CA PRO A 29 -19.75 17.69 -12.15
C PRO A 29 -19.89 18.21 -10.72
N SER A 30 -20.91 17.74 -10.01
CA SER A 30 -21.07 18.00 -8.59
C SER A 30 -20.02 17.29 -7.75
N TYR A 31 -19.71 17.86 -6.59
CA TYR A 31 -18.82 17.23 -5.61
C TYR A 31 -19.63 16.28 -4.72
N ASP A 32 -19.21 15.04 -4.68
CA ASP A 32 -19.74 14.03 -3.76
C ASP A 32 -18.98 14.07 -2.44
N ASN A 33 -19.66 13.78 -1.34
CA ASN A 33 -19.00 13.71 -0.05
C ASN A 33 -18.22 12.38 0.09
N MET A 34 -17.21 12.38 0.98
CA MET A 34 -16.33 11.21 1.21
C MET A 34 -17.13 9.95 1.57
N GLU A 35 -18.20 10.07 2.36
CA GLU A 35 -19.01 8.92 2.79
C GLU A 35 -19.67 8.22 1.59
N SER A 36 -20.29 8.98 0.68
CA SER A 36 -20.91 8.42 -0.53
C SER A 36 -19.87 7.85 -1.50
N ILE A 37 -18.68 8.47 -1.59
CA ILE A 37 -17.57 7.95 -2.40
C ILE A 37 -17.09 6.60 -1.86
N TYR A 38 -16.84 6.48 -0.56
CA TYR A 38 -16.45 5.21 0.06
C TYR A 38 -17.51 4.12 -0.13
N ALA A 39 -18.79 4.44 0.08
CA ALA A 39 -19.89 3.50 -0.15
C ALA A 39 -19.92 3.02 -1.61
N GLY A 40 -19.73 3.93 -2.57
CA GLY A 40 -19.66 3.59 -4.00
C GLY A 40 -18.47 2.67 -4.32
N ILE A 41 -17.28 2.99 -3.84
CA ILE A 41 -16.08 2.17 -4.07
C ILE A 41 -16.25 0.76 -3.47
N LEU A 42 -16.77 0.64 -2.25
CA LEU A 42 -17.02 -0.65 -1.60
C LEU A 42 -18.05 -1.49 -2.37
N ALA A 43 -19.12 -0.84 -2.87
CA ALA A 43 -20.11 -1.50 -3.72
C ALA A 43 -19.51 -1.99 -5.05
N ASP A 44 -18.66 -1.18 -5.69
CA ASP A 44 -17.97 -1.53 -6.93
C ASP A 44 -17.01 -2.70 -6.73
N LEU A 45 -16.25 -2.74 -5.61
CA LEU A 45 -15.35 -3.85 -5.28
C LEU A 45 -16.12 -5.15 -5.03
N LYS A 46 -17.25 -5.09 -4.34
CA LYS A 46 -18.14 -6.24 -4.14
C LYS A 46 -18.69 -6.76 -5.48
N LEU A 47 -19.13 -5.86 -6.34
CA LEU A 47 -19.60 -6.20 -7.68
C LEU A 47 -18.46 -6.79 -8.53
N ALA A 48 -17.25 -6.24 -8.44
CA ALA A 48 -16.07 -6.78 -9.13
C ALA A 48 -15.80 -8.22 -8.71
N ASN A 49 -15.77 -8.51 -7.39
CA ASN A 49 -15.60 -9.90 -6.91
C ASN A 49 -16.66 -10.85 -7.47
N GLN A 50 -17.93 -10.41 -7.61
CA GLN A 50 -19.01 -11.23 -8.17
C GLN A 50 -18.86 -11.47 -9.67
N LYS A 51 -18.35 -10.48 -10.42
CA LYS A 51 -18.19 -10.55 -11.88
C LYS A 51 -16.93 -11.29 -12.32
N LEU A 52 -15.88 -11.31 -11.51
CA LEU A 52 -14.63 -12.01 -11.76
C LEU A 52 -14.88 -13.53 -11.66
N SER A 53 -15.04 -14.20 -12.79
CA SER A 53 -15.28 -15.65 -12.88
C SER A 53 -13.98 -16.38 -13.25
N LEU A 54 -13.62 -17.40 -12.47
CA LEU A 54 -12.45 -18.22 -12.75
C LEU A 54 -12.60 -19.08 -14.03
N ASP A 55 -13.85 -19.32 -14.45
CA ASP A 55 -14.20 -20.04 -15.68
C ASP A 55 -14.45 -19.08 -16.86
N GLY A 56 -14.08 -17.79 -16.69
CA GLY A 56 -14.26 -16.77 -17.71
C GLY A 56 -13.26 -16.88 -18.85
N PRO A 57 -13.42 -16.07 -19.92
CA PRO A 57 -12.46 -16.02 -21.01
C PRO A 57 -11.11 -15.42 -20.52
N ASP A 58 -10.04 -15.80 -21.21
CA ASP A 58 -8.71 -15.24 -20.97
C ASP A 58 -8.72 -13.72 -21.14
N VAL A 59 -8.08 -13.03 -20.21
CA VAL A 59 -7.90 -11.57 -20.26
C VAL A 59 -6.50 -11.26 -20.79
N SER A 60 -6.44 -10.56 -21.93
CA SER A 60 -5.19 -10.11 -22.53
C SER A 60 -4.96 -8.63 -22.29
N GLY A 61 -3.67 -8.23 -22.22
CA GLY A 61 -3.29 -6.82 -22.02
C GLY A 61 -3.35 -6.35 -20.56
N ASP A 62 -3.61 -7.24 -19.62
CA ASP A 62 -3.52 -6.96 -18.18
C ASP A 62 -2.05 -6.82 -17.75
N ILE A 63 -1.67 -5.60 -17.38
CA ILE A 63 -0.31 -5.26 -16.97
C ILE A 63 -0.03 -5.47 -15.48
N LEU A 64 -1.05 -5.84 -14.69
CA LEU A 64 -0.90 -6.04 -13.24
C LEU A 64 -0.68 -7.52 -12.89
N TYR A 65 -1.56 -8.39 -13.39
CA TYR A 65 -1.57 -9.82 -13.05
C TYR A 65 -1.52 -10.75 -14.27
N ASN A 66 -1.28 -10.17 -15.46
CA ASN A 66 -1.19 -10.93 -16.71
C ASN A 66 -2.42 -11.84 -16.97
N GLY A 67 -3.62 -11.35 -16.62
CA GLY A 67 -4.88 -12.04 -16.83
C GLY A 67 -5.29 -13.01 -15.71
N ASP A 68 -4.54 -13.12 -14.63
CA ASP A 68 -4.88 -13.99 -13.49
C ASP A 68 -6.10 -13.45 -12.72
N ILE A 69 -7.26 -14.02 -13.00
CA ILE A 69 -8.54 -13.62 -12.41
C ILE A 69 -8.58 -13.87 -10.89
N LEU A 70 -7.93 -14.94 -10.40
CA LEU A 70 -7.89 -15.21 -8.96
C LEU A 70 -7.12 -14.12 -8.21
N LYS A 71 -6.02 -13.63 -8.76
CA LYS A 71 -5.27 -12.52 -8.16
C LYS A 71 -6.07 -11.22 -8.18
N TRP A 72 -6.83 -10.95 -9.23
CA TRP A 72 -7.76 -9.83 -9.26
C TRP A 72 -8.86 -9.92 -8.19
N LYS A 73 -9.43 -11.12 -7.96
CA LYS A 73 -10.40 -11.35 -6.86
C LYS A 73 -9.74 -11.11 -5.50
N LYS A 74 -8.55 -11.67 -5.28
CA LYS A 74 -7.77 -11.47 -4.05
C LYS A 74 -7.49 -10.00 -3.82
N PHE A 75 -7.08 -9.26 -4.85
CA PHE A 75 -6.83 -7.82 -4.75
C PHE A 75 -8.11 -7.03 -4.41
N ALA A 76 -9.22 -7.28 -5.09
CA ALA A 76 -10.48 -6.60 -4.81
C ALA A 76 -10.92 -6.79 -3.34
N ASN A 77 -10.85 -8.01 -2.82
CA ASN A 77 -11.25 -8.32 -1.45
C ASN A 77 -10.25 -7.77 -0.41
N SER A 78 -8.95 -7.85 -0.68
CA SER A 78 -7.92 -7.26 0.19
C SER A 78 -8.03 -5.74 0.25
N LEU A 79 -8.30 -5.09 -0.88
CA LEU A 79 -8.55 -3.65 -0.94
C LEU A 79 -9.85 -3.28 -0.20
N THR A 80 -10.89 -4.14 -0.26
CA THR A 80 -12.11 -3.93 0.53
C THR A 80 -11.81 -3.95 2.03
N LEU A 81 -10.98 -4.88 2.51
CA LEU A 81 -10.54 -4.91 3.93
C LEU A 81 -9.76 -3.65 4.31
N ARG A 82 -8.85 -3.17 3.45
CA ARG A 82 -8.14 -1.89 3.66
C ARG A 82 -9.13 -0.72 3.83
N LEU A 83 -10.12 -0.61 2.95
CA LEU A 83 -11.09 0.48 3.00
C LEU A 83 -12.06 0.35 4.18
N ALA A 84 -12.46 -0.86 4.53
CA ALA A 84 -13.26 -1.13 5.73
C ALA A 84 -12.50 -0.71 7.00
N ASN A 85 -11.22 -1.09 7.14
CA ASN A 85 -10.39 -0.67 8.26
C ASN A 85 -10.23 0.86 8.30
N ARG A 86 -9.97 1.48 7.15
CA ARG A 86 -9.80 2.94 7.02
C ARG A 86 -11.01 3.74 7.53
N GLN A 87 -12.22 3.25 7.35
CA GLN A 87 -13.44 3.91 7.82
C GLN A 87 -13.92 3.44 9.21
N ALA A 88 -13.28 2.44 9.84
CA ALA A 88 -13.77 1.77 11.06
C ALA A 88 -14.06 2.75 12.21
N ALA A 89 -13.21 3.75 12.42
CA ALA A 89 -13.45 4.76 13.46
C ALA A 89 -14.72 5.61 13.25
N LYS A 90 -15.21 5.73 12.00
CA LYS A 90 -16.42 6.51 11.64
C LYS A 90 -17.64 5.64 11.40
N LYS A 91 -17.44 4.43 10.92
CA LYS A 91 -18.47 3.47 10.52
C LYS A 91 -18.21 2.08 11.14
N PRO A 92 -18.06 1.95 12.47
CA PRO A 92 -17.60 0.71 13.09
C PRO A 92 -18.49 -0.49 12.79
N ALA A 93 -19.80 -0.34 12.84
CA ALA A 93 -20.72 -1.43 12.57
C ALA A 93 -20.69 -1.92 11.11
N GLU A 94 -20.58 -1.00 10.17
CA GLU A 94 -20.48 -1.30 8.73
C GLU A 94 -19.13 -1.97 8.42
N SER A 95 -18.04 -1.42 8.93
CA SER A 95 -16.69 -1.96 8.75
C SER A 95 -16.57 -3.38 9.28
N LYS A 96 -17.08 -3.61 10.49
CA LYS A 96 -17.14 -4.94 11.12
C LYS A 96 -17.96 -5.95 10.30
N ALA A 97 -19.11 -5.53 9.77
CA ALA A 97 -19.95 -6.39 8.93
C ALA A 97 -19.23 -6.77 7.62
N ILE A 98 -18.56 -5.82 6.96
CA ILE A 98 -17.79 -6.08 5.74
C ILE A 98 -16.63 -7.04 6.01
N MET A 99 -15.86 -6.80 7.06
CA MET A 99 -14.74 -7.69 7.43
C MET A 99 -15.24 -9.10 7.76
N ALA A 100 -16.33 -9.22 8.52
CA ALA A 100 -16.91 -10.50 8.86
C ALA A 100 -17.43 -11.27 7.62
N GLU A 101 -18.04 -10.58 6.65
CA GLU A 101 -18.49 -11.19 5.39
C GLU A 101 -17.30 -11.77 4.61
N ILE A 102 -16.22 -11.01 4.44
CA ILE A 102 -15.06 -11.42 3.66
C ILE A 102 -14.31 -12.56 4.35
N LEU A 103 -13.96 -12.38 5.62
CA LEU A 103 -13.16 -13.36 6.36
C LEU A 103 -13.95 -14.63 6.71
N GLY A 104 -15.27 -14.53 6.81
CA GLY A 104 -16.15 -15.67 7.07
C GLY A 104 -16.42 -16.56 5.85
N SER A 105 -16.03 -16.15 4.65
CA SER A 105 -16.33 -16.88 3.41
C SER A 105 -15.14 -16.87 2.43
N PRO A 106 -13.98 -17.46 2.81
CA PRO A 106 -12.73 -17.38 2.05
C PRO A 106 -12.80 -17.95 0.63
N ASP A 107 -13.67 -18.93 0.38
CA ASP A 107 -13.88 -19.48 -0.97
C ASP A 107 -14.58 -18.48 -1.90
N THR A 108 -15.47 -17.65 -1.34
CA THR A 108 -16.18 -16.62 -2.09
C THR A 108 -15.36 -15.33 -2.21
N TYR A 109 -14.67 -14.98 -1.16
CA TYR A 109 -13.86 -13.78 -1.01
C TYR A 109 -12.40 -14.12 -0.70
N PRO A 110 -11.66 -14.72 -1.65
CA PRO A 110 -10.22 -14.95 -1.44
C PRO A 110 -9.49 -13.63 -1.26
N ILE A 111 -8.50 -13.61 -0.37
CA ILE A 111 -7.64 -12.46 -0.08
C ILE A 111 -6.18 -12.80 -0.37
N PHE A 112 -5.28 -11.83 -0.32
CA PHE A 112 -3.84 -12.06 -0.44
C PHE A 112 -3.34 -13.10 0.56
N SER A 113 -2.50 -14.02 0.11
CA SER A 113 -1.96 -15.11 0.91
C SER A 113 -0.42 -15.16 0.96
N GLY A 114 0.24 -14.57 -0.02
CA GLY A 114 1.70 -14.51 -0.14
C GLY A 114 2.15 -13.35 -1.03
N ASN A 115 3.45 -13.12 -1.12
CA ASN A 115 4.02 -12.02 -1.93
C ASN A 115 3.71 -12.15 -3.43
N GLU A 116 3.40 -13.33 -3.92
CA GLU A 116 2.96 -13.59 -5.29
C GLU A 116 1.60 -12.96 -5.64
N ASP A 117 0.82 -12.61 -4.61
CA ASP A 117 -0.48 -11.94 -4.76
C ASP A 117 -0.37 -10.41 -4.73
N ASN A 118 0.79 -9.85 -4.36
CA ASN A 118 1.00 -8.42 -4.25
C ASN A 118 0.53 -7.69 -5.51
N ALA A 119 -0.26 -6.63 -5.33
CA ALA A 119 -0.66 -5.77 -6.44
C ALA A 119 0.49 -4.81 -6.77
N MET A 120 1.21 -5.12 -7.84
CA MET A 120 2.39 -4.37 -8.28
C MET A 120 2.34 -4.15 -9.79
N LEU A 121 2.46 -2.90 -10.22
CA LEU A 121 2.68 -2.58 -11.63
C LEU A 121 4.15 -2.79 -11.96
N ILE A 122 4.44 -3.78 -12.80
CA ILE A 122 5.80 -4.05 -13.27
C ILE A 122 6.10 -3.12 -14.45
N HIS A 123 7.13 -2.32 -14.29
CA HIS A 123 7.61 -1.44 -15.35
C HIS A 123 8.53 -2.18 -16.32
N THR A 124 8.73 -1.59 -17.49
CA THR A 124 9.71 -2.10 -18.47
C THR A 124 10.99 -1.30 -18.39
N ALA A 125 12.12 -1.89 -18.79
CA ALA A 125 13.38 -1.18 -18.84
C ALA A 125 13.43 -0.07 -19.92
N THR A 126 12.38 0.05 -20.75
CA THR A 126 12.33 0.96 -21.92
C THR A 126 11.33 2.07 -21.71
N ARG A 127 11.76 3.32 -21.97
CA ARG A 127 10.89 4.50 -21.99
C ARG A 127 9.80 4.37 -23.07
N PRO A 128 8.60 4.90 -22.83
CA PRO A 128 8.13 5.69 -21.68
C PRO A 128 7.54 4.84 -20.53
N SER A 129 7.68 3.51 -20.58
CA SER A 129 7.08 2.59 -19.61
C SER A 129 8.02 2.20 -18.47
N ASN A 130 9.15 2.91 -18.32
CA ASN A 130 10.07 2.73 -17.20
C ASN A 130 9.51 3.35 -15.91
N ASN A 131 10.07 2.93 -14.78
CA ASN A 131 9.67 3.43 -13.46
C ASN A 131 9.87 4.95 -13.35
N THR A 132 8.92 5.64 -12.73
CA THR A 132 8.95 7.11 -12.57
C THR A 132 10.16 7.59 -11.75
N TRP A 133 10.58 6.83 -10.73
CA TRP A 133 11.79 7.16 -9.97
C TRP A 133 13.05 7.02 -10.83
N ASN A 134 13.10 6.03 -11.73
CA ASN A 134 14.16 5.91 -12.71
C ASN A 134 14.22 7.16 -13.61
N GLU A 135 13.07 7.60 -14.10
CA GLU A 135 13.00 8.78 -14.96
C GLU A 135 13.47 10.05 -14.26
N VAL A 136 13.14 10.21 -12.97
CA VAL A 136 13.49 11.40 -12.19
C VAL A 136 14.94 11.34 -11.68
N MET A 137 15.31 10.24 -11.05
CA MET A 137 16.60 10.13 -10.33
C MET A 137 17.75 9.74 -11.26
N VAL A 138 17.55 8.76 -12.14
CA VAL A 138 18.63 8.22 -12.97
C VAL A 138 18.73 8.98 -14.29
N VAL A 139 17.64 9.11 -15.03
CA VAL A 139 17.63 9.77 -16.33
C VAL A 139 17.70 11.30 -16.17
N GLY A 140 16.90 11.85 -15.25
CA GLY A 140 16.87 13.30 -14.95
C GLY A 140 18.01 13.78 -14.05
N GLY A 141 18.77 12.88 -13.44
CA GLY A 141 19.92 13.18 -12.60
C GLY A 141 19.58 13.92 -11.30
N ARG A 142 18.36 13.82 -10.78
CA ARG A 142 17.99 14.43 -9.49
C ARG A 142 18.61 13.67 -8.33
N THR A 143 19.24 14.41 -7.42
CA THR A 143 19.94 13.87 -6.23
C THR A 143 19.38 14.39 -4.90
N ASP A 144 18.26 15.08 -4.94
CA ASP A 144 17.61 15.74 -3.79
C ASP A 144 16.46 14.90 -3.17
N TRP A 145 16.47 13.59 -3.42
CA TRP A 145 15.50 12.64 -2.88
C TRP A 145 16.17 11.77 -1.82
N ASN A 146 16.01 12.17 -0.58
CA ASN A 146 16.58 11.48 0.58
C ASN A 146 15.45 10.87 1.42
N ILE A 147 15.76 9.85 2.21
CA ILE A 147 14.83 9.31 3.21
C ILE A 147 14.62 10.32 4.33
N SER A 148 13.47 10.27 5.00
CA SER A 148 13.20 11.13 6.15
C SER A 148 13.97 10.66 7.39
N LYS A 149 14.30 11.62 8.27
CA LYS A 149 14.93 11.30 9.57
C LYS A 149 14.04 10.38 10.41
N THR A 150 12.74 10.63 10.45
CA THR A 150 11.78 9.78 11.19
C THR A 150 11.85 8.32 10.74
N PHE A 151 11.89 8.08 9.43
CA PHE A 151 12.00 6.74 8.88
C PHE A 151 13.37 6.09 9.17
N ALA A 152 14.45 6.85 8.99
CA ALA A 152 15.79 6.34 9.27
C ALA A 152 15.98 6.00 10.76
N ASP A 153 15.52 6.88 11.66
CA ASP A 153 15.62 6.67 13.10
C ASP A 153 14.83 5.42 13.52
N LEU A 154 13.60 5.26 13.04
CA LEU A 154 12.76 4.10 13.37
C LEU A 154 13.46 2.77 13.05
N LEU A 155 14.03 2.66 11.86
CA LEU A 155 14.72 1.43 11.46
C LEU A 155 16.07 1.24 12.18
N ASN A 156 16.81 2.33 12.48
CA ASN A 156 18.04 2.27 13.26
C ASN A 156 17.77 1.88 14.72
N ASP A 157 16.76 2.50 15.36
CA ASP A 157 16.44 2.28 16.78
C ASP A 157 15.94 0.85 17.03
N THR A 158 15.26 0.26 16.05
CA THR A 158 14.83 -1.14 16.09
C THR A 158 15.87 -2.11 15.53
N SER A 159 17.04 -1.62 15.10
CA SER A 159 18.07 -2.42 14.42
C SER A 159 17.52 -3.23 13.24
N ASP A 160 16.58 -2.64 12.48
CA ASP A 160 15.88 -3.30 11.39
C ASP A 160 16.79 -3.45 10.15
N PRO A 161 17.16 -4.69 9.76
CA PRO A 161 18.10 -4.89 8.65
C PRO A 161 17.52 -4.51 7.28
N ARG A 162 16.20 -4.28 7.18
CA ARG A 162 15.56 -3.83 5.93
C ARG A 162 16.04 -2.45 5.50
N ILE A 163 16.60 -1.65 6.41
CA ILE A 163 17.16 -0.34 6.08
C ILE A 163 18.23 -0.43 4.98
N ALA A 164 19.07 -1.46 5.00
CA ALA A 164 20.11 -1.69 3.99
C ALA A 164 19.55 -2.02 2.59
N ALA A 165 18.33 -2.59 2.54
CA ALA A 165 17.65 -2.86 1.27
C ALA A 165 16.86 -1.65 0.76
N ILE A 166 16.54 -0.69 1.63
CA ILE A 166 15.69 0.46 1.33
C ILE A 166 16.49 1.71 1.02
N ALA A 167 17.59 1.93 1.71
CA ALA A 167 18.38 3.16 1.65
C ALA A 167 19.86 2.91 1.35
N THR A 168 20.53 3.94 0.84
CA THR A 168 22.00 3.93 0.66
C THR A 168 22.70 4.31 1.96
N GLU A 169 23.82 3.66 2.24
CA GLU A 169 24.68 4.03 3.36
C GLU A 169 25.33 5.40 3.12
N VAL A 170 25.43 6.21 4.17
CA VAL A 170 26.13 7.49 4.18
C VAL A 170 26.94 7.63 5.47
N ASN A 171 28.23 7.99 5.36
CA ASN A 171 29.15 8.17 6.52
C ASN A 171 29.22 6.95 7.48
N GLY A 172 29.05 5.74 6.95
CA GLY A 172 29.12 4.49 7.72
C GLY A 172 27.82 4.12 8.45
N GLY A 173 26.67 4.65 8.02
CA GLY A 173 25.36 4.33 8.58
C GLY A 173 24.22 4.86 7.73
N TYR A 174 23.05 4.99 8.33
CA TYR A 174 21.83 5.49 7.65
C TYR A 174 21.30 6.70 8.40
N SER A 175 21.03 7.77 7.65
CA SER A 175 20.56 9.04 8.19
C SER A 175 19.53 9.65 7.27
N GLY A 176 18.59 10.41 7.79
CA GLY A 176 17.55 11.03 6.99
C GLY A 176 17.45 12.54 7.20
N VAL A 177 16.74 13.21 6.28
CA VAL A 177 16.44 14.64 6.37
C VAL A 177 15.28 14.85 7.35
N PRO A 178 15.40 15.75 8.35
CA PRO A 178 14.29 16.10 9.23
C PRO A 178 13.09 16.65 8.43
N ASN A 179 11.89 16.19 8.78
CA ASN A 179 10.66 16.64 8.12
C ASN A 179 10.31 18.08 8.52
N GLY A 180 9.65 18.81 7.63
CA GLY A 180 9.10 20.15 7.91
C GLY A 180 10.12 21.30 7.94
N LEU A 181 11.33 21.06 7.46
CA LEU A 181 12.34 22.12 7.33
C LEU A 181 12.06 23.02 6.14
N PRO A 182 12.35 24.34 6.24
CA PRO A 182 12.45 25.21 5.07
C PRO A 182 13.50 24.70 4.08
N ASP A 183 13.28 24.89 2.77
CA ASP A 183 14.14 24.38 1.69
C ASP A 183 15.62 24.74 1.87
N ALA A 184 15.92 25.97 2.26
CA ALA A 184 17.29 26.45 2.48
C ALA A 184 18.02 25.68 3.59
N ILE A 185 17.28 25.15 4.58
CA ILE A 185 17.84 24.34 5.67
C ILE A 185 17.86 22.88 5.25
N ALA A 186 16.79 22.37 4.63
CA ALA A 186 16.72 20.98 4.16
C ALA A 186 17.89 20.62 3.22
N THR A 187 18.26 21.53 2.32
CA THR A 187 19.39 21.34 1.39
C THR A 187 20.73 21.10 2.08
N THR A 188 20.93 21.59 3.31
CA THR A 188 22.19 21.37 4.06
C THR A 188 22.35 19.93 4.54
N TYR A 189 21.26 19.14 4.57
CA TYR A 189 21.28 17.74 4.98
C TYR A 189 21.51 16.76 3.84
N LEU A 190 21.31 17.17 2.57
CA LEU A 190 21.30 16.25 1.42
C LEU A 190 22.56 15.41 1.32
N ALA A 191 23.73 16.02 1.48
CA ALA A 191 25.02 15.32 1.37
C ALA A 191 25.32 14.34 2.54
N SER A 192 24.62 14.50 3.67
CA SER A 192 24.79 13.68 4.86
C SER A 192 23.60 12.76 5.14
N SER A 193 22.66 12.67 4.23
CA SER A 193 21.48 11.84 4.36
C SER A 193 21.41 10.76 3.28
N SER A 194 20.93 9.60 3.65
CA SER A 194 20.73 8.44 2.78
C SER A 194 19.67 8.72 1.71
N THR A 195 19.90 8.23 0.51
CA THR A 195 18.93 8.22 -0.59
C THR A 195 18.25 6.86 -0.69
N LEU A 196 17.25 6.73 -1.55
CA LEU A 196 16.64 5.44 -1.84
C LEU A 196 17.66 4.50 -2.51
N ALA A 197 17.66 3.23 -2.10
CA ALA A 197 18.47 2.20 -2.73
C ALA A 197 18.10 2.00 -4.21
N GLY A 198 19.10 1.58 -5.01
CA GLY A 198 18.94 1.46 -6.46
C GLY A 198 17.81 0.55 -6.93
N ARG A 199 17.36 -0.39 -6.09
CA ARG A 199 16.20 -1.25 -6.40
C ARG A 199 14.90 -0.46 -6.65
N PHE A 200 14.75 0.74 -6.09
CA PHE A 200 13.57 1.58 -6.30
C PHE A 200 13.68 2.47 -7.53
N SER A 201 14.89 2.77 -7.97
CA SER A 201 15.18 3.60 -9.14
C SER A 201 15.65 2.80 -10.37
N ALA A 202 15.63 1.46 -10.31
CA ALA A 202 15.82 0.63 -11.50
C ALA A 202 14.70 0.90 -12.52
N ALA A 203 15.00 0.80 -13.81
CA ALA A 203 14.05 1.13 -14.85
C ALA A 203 12.80 0.24 -14.81
N ASP A 204 12.97 -1.01 -14.45
CA ASP A 204 11.92 -2.04 -14.31
C ASP A 204 11.43 -2.23 -12.87
N ALA A 205 11.84 -1.36 -11.93
CA ALA A 205 11.38 -1.42 -10.55
C ALA A 205 9.85 -1.37 -10.46
N PRO A 206 9.21 -2.25 -9.67
CA PRO A 206 7.75 -2.26 -9.57
C PRO A 206 7.21 -1.04 -8.82
N SER A 207 6.04 -0.55 -9.24
CA SER A 207 5.22 0.36 -8.43
C SER A 207 4.25 -0.44 -7.59
N VAL A 208 4.43 -0.42 -6.28
CA VAL A 208 3.61 -1.18 -5.32
C VAL A 208 2.29 -0.46 -5.06
N ILE A 209 1.17 -1.19 -5.19
CA ILE A 209 -0.19 -0.68 -4.94
C ILE A 209 -0.70 -1.22 -3.60
N MET A 210 -0.52 -2.51 -3.34
CA MET A 210 -0.90 -3.16 -2.09
C MET A 210 -0.10 -4.46 -1.91
N THR A 211 0.32 -4.73 -0.68
CA THR A 211 1.07 -5.95 -0.34
C THR A 211 0.32 -6.84 0.64
N VAL A 212 0.67 -8.12 0.67
CA VAL A 212 0.20 -9.06 1.70
C VAL A 212 0.72 -8.67 3.09
N SER A 213 1.90 -8.05 3.17
CA SER A 213 2.44 -7.49 4.42
C SER A 213 1.49 -6.44 5.00
N GLU A 214 1.10 -5.45 4.21
CA GLU A 214 0.13 -4.42 4.59
C GLU A 214 -1.21 -5.02 5.02
N LEU A 215 -1.73 -6.00 4.27
CA LEU A 215 -2.98 -6.66 4.62
C LEU A 215 -2.90 -7.33 6.00
N ASN A 216 -1.79 -8.02 6.30
CA ASN A 216 -1.63 -8.68 7.59
C ASN A 216 -1.53 -7.67 8.76
N PHE A 217 -0.91 -6.51 8.57
CA PHE A 217 -0.93 -5.44 9.58
C PHE A 217 -2.32 -4.86 9.78
N ILE A 218 -3.11 -4.67 8.71
CA ILE A 218 -4.53 -4.28 8.80
C ILE A 218 -5.34 -5.29 9.62
N LEU A 219 -5.12 -6.58 9.38
CA LEU A 219 -5.82 -7.63 10.14
C LEU A 219 -5.38 -7.68 11.61
N ALA A 220 -4.09 -7.45 11.90
CA ALA A 220 -3.61 -7.34 13.27
C ALA A 220 -4.26 -6.16 14.00
N GLU A 221 -4.30 -4.97 13.37
CA GLU A 221 -4.98 -3.79 13.91
C GLU A 221 -6.47 -4.07 14.16
N ALA A 222 -7.16 -4.66 13.20
CA ALA A 222 -8.59 -4.98 13.32
C ALA A 222 -8.90 -5.97 14.48
N VAL A 223 -7.98 -6.89 14.80
CA VAL A 223 -8.08 -7.75 15.99
C VAL A 223 -7.90 -6.94 17.27
N LEU A 224 -6.87 -6.07 17.33
CA LEU A 224 -6.61 -5.23 18.50
C LEU A 224 -7.76 -4.25 18.78
N ASP A 225 -8.40 -3.74 17.74
CA ASP A 225 -9.57 -2.86 17.86
C ASP A 225 -10.87 -3.64 18.18
N GLY A 226 -10.83 -4.99 18.14
CA GLY A 226 -11.98 -5.85 18.39
C GLY A 226 -13.00 -5.87 17.26
N ASP A 227 -12.60 -5.48 16.06
CA ASP A 227 -13.44 -5.50 14.86
C ASP A 227 -13.57 -6.89 14.26
N ILE A 228 -12.54 -7.72 14.39
CA ILE A 228 -12.53 -9.13 14.00
C ILE A 228 -12.00 -9.99 15.13
N SER A 229 -12.33 -11.29 15.10
CA SER A 229 -11.73 -12.30 15.98
C SER A 229 -10.45 -12.83 15.34
N GLY A 230 -9.45 -13.15 16.14
CA GLY A 230 -8.20 -13.72 15.64
C GLY A 230 -7.06 -13.56 16.64
N ASP A 231 -5.86 -13.79 16.15
CA ASP A 231 -4.60 -13.63 16.86
C ASP A 231 -3.82 -12.48 16.20
N ALA A 232 -3.76 -11.34 16.88
CA ALA A 232 -3.07 -10.14 16.39
C ALA A 232 -1.57 -10.39 16.22
N ASP A 233 -0.93 -11.11 17.16
CA ASP A 233 0.48 -11.46 17.09
C ASP A 233 0.80 -12.33 15.86
N ALA A 234 -0.09 -13.28 15.56
CA ALA A 234 0.07 -14.13 14.37
C ALA A 234 -0.04 -13.34 13.07
N TYR A 235 -0.98 -12.40 12.96
CA TYR A 235 -1.08 -11.52 11.80
C TYR A 235 0.12 -10.58 11.70
N PHE A 236 0.52 -9.95 12.80
CA PHE A 236 1.68 -9.07 12.82
C PHE A 236 2.95 -9.80 12.38
N LYS A 237 3.19 -10.99 12.92
CA LYS A 237 4.31 -11.84 12.51
C LYS A 237 4.29 -12.16 11.01
N LYS A 238 3.14 -12.56 10.47
CA LYS A 238 3.00 -12.81 9.02
C LYS A 238 3.28 -11.55 8.19
N GLY A 239 2.84 -10.39 8.65
CA GLY A 239 3.13 -9.11 7.99
C GLY A 239 4.62 -8.82 7.93
N LEU A 240 5.34 -9.03 9.04
CA LEU A 240 6.79 -8.88 9.11
C LEU A 240 7.50 -9.90 8.20
N GLU A 241 7.18 -11.19 8.31
CA GLU A 241 7.77 -12.24 7.48
C GLU A 241 7.60 -11.95 6.00
N ALA A 242 6.41 -11.55 5.57
CA ALA A 242 6.15 -11.16 4.19
C ALA A 242 6.95 -9.93 3.75
N SER A 243 7.14 -8.95 4.63
CA SER A 243 7.97 -7.79 4.36
C SER A 243 9.44 -8.15 4.20
N PHE A 244 9.99 -8.96 5.11
CA PHE A 244 11.37 -9.42 5.01
C PHE A 244 11.61 -10.21 3.71
N ASP A 245 10.71 -11.14 3.39
CA ASP A 245 10.77 -11.93 2.15
C ASP A 245 10.69 -11.04 0.90
N TYR A 246 9.82 -10.02 0.90
CA TYR A 246 9.73 -9.04 -0.20
C TYR A 246 11.08 -8.33 -0.46
N TYR A 247 11.85 -8.06 0.57
CA TYR A 247 13.20 -7.48 0.45
C TYR A 247 14.29 -8.52 0.19
N GLY A 248 13.96 -9.81 0.19
CA GLY A 248 14.92 -10.91 0.01
C GLY A 248 15.78 -11.13 1.25
N LEU A 249 15.27 -10.80 2.43
CA LEU A 249 15.93 -10.92 3.72
C LEU A 249 15.29 -12.01 4.57
N THR A 250 16.08 -12.61 5.46
CA THR A 250 15.57 -13.47 6.52
C THR A 250 15.33 -12.64 7.77
N MET A 251 14.14 -12.72 8.35
CA MET A 251 13.83 -12.04 9.61
C MET A 251 14.67 -12.65 10.75
N PRO A 252 15.40 -11.84 11.55
CA PRO A 252 16.12 -12.34 12.72
C PRO A 252 15.18 -13.04 13.70
N ALA A 253 15.66 -14.10 14.35
CA ALA A 253 14.83 -14.94 15.22
C ALA A 253 14.25 -14.19 16.43
N ASP A 254 14.99 -13.20 16.93
CA ASP A 254 14.65 -12.37 18.08
C ASP A 254 14.03 -11.01 17.69
N PHE A 255 13.83 -10.77 16.38
CA PHE A 255 13.39 -9.46 15.89
C PHE A 255 12.04 -9.05 16.48
N ILE A 256 11.05 -9.97 16.54
CA ILE A 256 9.71 -9.68 17.10
C ILE A 256 9.84 -9.37 18.59
N GLU A 257 10.64 -10.14 19.33
CA GLU A 257 10.84 -9.91 20.76
C GLU A 257 11.52 -8.55 21.03
N SER A 258 12.40 -8.11 20.12
CA SER A 258 13.07 -6.79 20.22
C SER A 258 12.13 -5.60 20.04
N LEU A 259 10.99 -5.79 19.35
CA LEU A 259 9.98 -4.75 19.16
C LEU A 259 9.09 -4.54 20.40
N GLY A 260 9.14 -5.46 21.39
CA GLY A 260 8.33 -5.37 22.60
C GLY A 260 6.93 -5.95 22.45
N THR A 261 6.01 -5.49 23.31
CA THR A 261 4.62 -5.98 23.31
C THR A 261 3.85 -5.36 22.14
N LEU A 262 3.17 -6.22 21.36
CA LEU A 262 2.27 -5.76 20.31
C LEU A 262 1.05 -5.07 20.95
N ASP A 263 0.91 -3.82 20.67
CA ASP A 263 -0.27 -3.03 20.99
C ASP A 263 -0.65 -2.17 19.75
N ARG A 264 -1.71 -1.38 19.89
CA ARG A 264 -2.18 -0.54 18.78
C ARG A 264 -1.12 0.48 18.33
N GLU A 265 -0.34 1.02 19.24
CA GLU A 265 0.70 1.99 18.94
C GLU A 265 1.85 1.35 18.15
N THR A 266 2.25 0.14 18.51
CA THR A 266 3.30 -0.63 17.83
C THR A 266 2.91 -1.02 16.39
N VAL A 267 1.62 -1.31 16.14
CA VAL A 267 1.14 -1.65 14.78
C VAL A 267 1.13 -0.43 13.85
N LEU A 268 0.93 0.77 14.39
CA LEU A 268 0.79 2.00 13.62
C LEU A 268 2.14 2.71 13.35
N THR A 269 3.20 2.32 14.00
CA THR A 269 4.56 2.85 13.81
C THR A 269 5.42 1.92 12.96
#